data_e28ecb17ff5a5da681d3957a38ca8e45
#
_entry.id   e28ecb17ff5a5da681d3957a38ca8e45
#
_cell.length_a   1.000
_cell.length_b   1.000
_cell.length_c   1.000
_cell.angle_alpha   90.00
_cell.angle_beta   90.00
_cell.angle_gamma   90.00
#
_symmetry.space_group_name_H-M   'P 1'
#
loop_
_entity.id
_entity.type
_entity.pdbx_description
1 polymer ?
#
loop_
_entity_poly.entity_id
_entity_poly.type
_entity_poly.pdbx_seq_one_letter_code
_entity_poly.pdbx_strand_id
1 'polypeptide(L)'
;MRLFNCRKIKDRATGLKSAGRSVNSGKLVVIPTDTVYGIGCDAFDHKAVRALLAAKGRGRDMAPPVLIGSKRALDGIASDISGEAKELIDAFWPGPLTVVVPYNPTLTWDLGDTDGTVAVRMPLHPLALELLKETGPMAVSSANKHGQPPAATAADAKAQLGSEVSVYLEAGPSEMNVPSTIVDCTAEPPQVLREGALTVEQIRKVVPGVLDADGYGPDEEPHAEVADEEEFGGEGG
;
A
#
# COMPACT_ATOMS: atom_id res chain seq x y z
N MET A 1 16.34 2.27 -18.50
CA MET A 1 16.32 2.72 -17.10
C MET A 1 16.78 4.16 -16.98
N ARG A 2 15.97 5.05 -16.40
CA ARG A 2 16.28 6.48 -16.23
C ARG A 2 15.91 6.94 -14.82
N LEU A 3 16.75 7.78 -14.19
CA LEU A 3 16.46 8.43 -12.92
C LEU A 3 16.31 9.93 -13.18
N PHE A 4 15.21 10.53 -12.71
CA PHE A 4 14.92 11.95 -12.83
C PHE A 4 14.88 12.60 -11.46
N ASN A 5 15.64 13.67 -11.27
CA ASN A 5 15.61 14.45 -10.04
C ASN A 5 14.46 15.46 -10.08
N CYS A 6 13.29 15.04 -9.63
CA CYS A 6 12.05 15.80 -9.66
C CYS A 6 12.01 17.00 -8.68
N ARG A 7 13.05 17.20 -7.87
CA ARG A 7 13.26 18.43 -7.10
C ARG A 7 13.66 19.61 -8.01
N LYS A 8 14.16 19.29 -9.22
CA LYS A 8 14.45 20.29 -10.26
C LYS A 8 13.25 20.42 -11.18
N ILE A 9 12.73 21.62 -11.36
CA ILE A 9 11.52 21.90 -12.15
C ILE A 9 11.60 21.33 -13.58
N LYS A 10 12.76 21.49 -14.26
CA LYS A 10 12.96 20.97 -15.62
C LYS A 10 12.91 19.45 -15.70
N ASP A 11 13.49 18.77 -14.72
CA ASP A 11 13.53 17.30 -14.67
C ASP A 11 12.20 16.71 -14.23
N ARG A 12 11.42 17.43 -13.38
CA ARG A 12 10.12 17.01 -12.89
C ARG A 12 9.12 16.76 -14.03
N ALA A 13 8.91 17.75 -14.89
CA ALA A 13 7.97 17.60 -16.01
C ALA A 13 8.40 16.49 -16.99
N THR A 14 9.70 16.38 -17.29
CA THR A 14 10.25 15.34 -18.16
C THR A 14 10.12 13.95 -17.50
N GLY A 15 10.41 13.87 -16.21
CA GLY A 15 10.28 12.64 -15.41
C GLY A 15 8.87 12.12 -15.36
N LEU A 16 7.89 12.98 -15.03
CA LEU A 16 6.46 12.63 -15.02
C LEU A 16 5.99 12.12 -16.39
N LYS A 17 6.27 12.86 -17.46
CA LYS A 17 5.91 12.43 -18.81
C LYS A 17 6.58 11.09 -19.20
N SER A 18 7.83 10.86 -18.76
CA SER A 18 8.52 9.59 -18.99
C SER A 18 7.91 8.45 -18.19
N ALA A 19 7.54 8.70 -16.92
CA ALA A 19 6.88 7.73 -16.06
C ALA A 19 5.49 7.36 -16.59
N GLY A 20 4.65 8.34 -16.93
CA GLY A 20 3.32 8.11 -17.51
C GLY A 20 3.39 7.25 -18.78
N ARG A 21 4.30 7.58 -19.71
CA ARG A 21 4.51 6.74 -20.90
C ARG A 21 4.99 5.33 -20.57
N SER A 22 5.81 5.18 -19.55
CA SER A 22 6.28 3.85 -19.12
C SER A 22 5.14 3.02 -18.54
N VAL A 23 4.33 3.59 -17.66
CA VAL A 23 3.12 2.94 -17.11
C VAL A 23 2.18 2.50 -18.22
N ASN A 24 1.82 3.45 -19.13
CA ASN A 24 0.92 3.17 -20.27
C ASN A 24 1.50 2.17 -21.31
N SER A 25 2.77 1.82 -21.18
CA SER A 25 3.46 0.80 -22.01
C SER A 25 3.70 -0.50 -21.23
N GLY A 26 3.04 -0.72 -20.09
CA GLY A 26 3.15 -1.92 -19.26
C GLY A 26 4.50 -2.06 -18.54
N LYS A 27 5.21 -0.95 -18.29
CA LYS A 27 6.52 -0.96 -17.63
C LYS A 27 6.43 -0.48 -16.20
N LEU A 28 7.36 -0.96 -15.36
CA LEU A 28 7.47 -0.58 -13.96
C LEU A 28 8.13 0.79 -13.80
N VAL A 29 7.63 1.55 -12.83
CA VAL A 29 8.18 2.85 -12.40
C VAL A 29 8.36 2.87 -10.89
N VAL A 30 9.31 3.66 -10.40
CA VAL A 30 9.45 3.97 -8.97
C VAL A 30 9.06 5.41 -8.74
N ILE A 31 8.19 5.62 -7.75
CA ILE A 31 7.60 6.91 -7.40
C ILE A 31 7.76 7.19 -5.90
N PRO A 32 7.95 8.45 -5.49
CA PRO A 32 7.88 8.83 -4.10
C PRO A 32 6.43 8.85 -3.62
N THR A 33 6.21 8.52 -2.34
CA THR A 33 4.95 8.74 -1.63
C THR A 33 5.21 9.41 -0.29
N ASP A 34 4.16 9.76 0.42
CA ASP A 34 4.22 10.28 1.80
C ASP A 34 4.75 9.27 2.83
N THR A 35 4.70 7.96 2.51
CA THR A 35 5.15 6.88 3.42
C THR A 35 6.53 6.35 3.02
N VAL A 36 6.62 5.54 1.98
CA VAL A 36 7.85 4.95 1.43
C VAL A 36 7.84 5.08 -0.09
N TYR A 37 8.99 4.99 -0.74
CA TYR A 37 9.00 4.87 -2.20
C TYR A 37 8.25 3.63 -2.66
N GLY A 38 7.45 3.78 -3.72
CA GLY A 38 6.67 2.69 -4.32
C GLY A 38 7.20 2.30 -5.69
N ILE A 39 7.20 0.99 -5.97
CA ILE A 39 7.32 0.44 -7.32
C ILE A 39 5.91 0.16 -7.83
N GLY A 40 5.58 0.61 -9.04
CA GLY A 40 4.22 0.47 -9.56
C GLY A 40 4.12 0.33 -11.05
N CYS A 41 2.93 -0.06 -11.48
CA CYS A 41 2.53 -0.25 -12.88
C CYS A 41 1.03 0.04 -13.04
N ASP A 42 0.53 0.01 -14.28
CA ASP A 42 -0.92 0.03 -14.55
C ASP A 42 -1.60 -1.17 -13.86
N ALA A 43 -2.62 -0.87 -13.02
CA ALA A 43 -3.38 -1.89 -12.30
C ALA A 43 -4.20 -2.81 -13.23
N PHE A 44 -4.52 -2.36 -14.44
CA PHE A 44 -5.31 -3.09 -15.43
C PHE A 44 -4.45 -3.88 -16.44
N ASP A 45 -3.13 -3.71 -16.42
CA ASP A 45 -2.23 -4.52 -17.24
C ASP A 45 -1.74 -5.76 -16.46
N HIS A 46 -2.36 -6.90 -16.69
CA HIS A 46 -2.04 -8.17 -16.04
C HIS A 46 -0.57 -8.59 -16.21
N LYS A 47 0.08 -8.21 -17.33
CA LYS A 47 1.50 -8.53 -17.57
C LYS A 47 2.38 -7.63 -16.72
N ALA A 48 2.03 -6.35 -16.61
CA ALA A 48 2.74 -5.40 -15.78
C ALA A 48 2.63 -5.74 -14.28
N VAL A 49 1.45 -6.17 -13.81
CA VAL A 49 1.26 -6.64 -12.43
C VAL A 49 2.10 -7.88 -12.14
N ARG A 50 2.13 -8.86 -13.04
CA ARG A 50 3.02 -10.03 -12.88
C ARG A 50 4.50 -9.63 -12.87
N ALA A 51 4.90 -8.69 -13.71
CA ALA A 51 6.27 -8.16 -13.71
C ALA A 51 6.59 -7.44 -12.38
N LEU A 52 5.63 -6.70 -11.80
CA LEU A 52 5.77 -6.07 -10.49
C LEU A 52 6.01 -7.10 -9.39
N LEU A 53 5.19 -8.15 -9.32
CA LEU A 53 5.35 -9.23 -8.35
C LEU A 53 6.70 -9.95 -8.52
N ALA A 54 7.08 -10.28 -9.75
CA ALA A 54 8.36 -10.90 -10.06
C ALA A 54 9.56 -10.04 -9.66
N ALA A 55 9.53 -8.72 -9.96
CA ALA A 55 10.58 -7.77 -9.58
C ALA A 55 10.80 -7.70 -8.06
N LYS A 56 9.73 -7.92 -7.29
CA LYS A 56 9.76 -7.98 -5.82
C LYS A 56 10.13 -9.37 -5.27
N GLY A 57 10.07 -10.43 -6.08
CA GLY A 57 10.20 -11.81 -5.61
C GLY A 57 8.98 -12.27 -4.79
N ARG A 58 7.77 -11.84 -5.18
CA ARG A 58 6.49 -12.18 -4.52
C ARG A 58 5.63 -13.07 -5.39
N GLY A 59 4.84 -13.94 -4.76
CA GLY A 59 3.81 -14.75 -5.38
C GLY A 59 2.48 -13.98 -5.57
N ARG A 60 1.48 -14.67 -6.10
CA ARG A 60 0.13 -14.14 -6.29
C ARG A 60 -0.64 -13.91 -4.98
N ASP A 61 -0.26 -14.62 -3.95
CA ASP A 61 -0.75 -14.49 -2.57
C ASP A 61 -0.44 -13.13 -1.92
N MET A 62 0.48 -12.36 -2.51
CA MET A 62 0.90 -11.05 -2.01
C MET A 62 0.47 -9.91 -2.95
N ALA A 63 -0.84 -9.84 -3.24
CA ALA A 63 -1.43 -8.84 -4.12
C ALA A 63 -1.02 -7.40 -3.74
N PRO A 64 -0.60 -6.56 -4.71
CA PRO A 64 -0.25 -5.18 -4.43
C PRO A 64 -1.50 -4.32 -4.20
N PRO A 65 -1.46 -3.34 -3.29
CA PRO A 65 -2.50 -2.32 -3.20
C PRO A 65 -2.54 -1.47 -4.47
N VAL A 66 -3.71 -0.85 -4.69
CA VAL A 66 -3.96 0.09 -5.80
C VAL A 66 -3.90 1.53 -5.26
N LEU A 67 -3.03 2.35 -5.85
CA LEU A 67 -3.02 3.79 -5.60
C LEU A 67 -3.91 4.52 -6.60
N ILE A 68 -4.66 5.51 -6.10
CA ILE A 68 -5.57 6.35 -6.87
C ILE A 68 -5.24 7.83 -6.73
N GLY A 69 -5.52 8.61 -7.78
CA GLY A 69 -5.23 10.05 -7.82
C GLY A 69 -6.37 10.95 -7.32
N SER A 70 -7.54 10.39 -7.02
CA SER A 70 -8.69 11.11 -6.46
C SER A 70 -9.64 10.15 -5.74
N LYS A 71 -10.39 10.62 -4.74
CA LYS A 71 -11.44 9.82 -4.08
C LYS A 71 -12.49 9.31 -5.09
N ARG A 72 -12.83 10.09 -6.11
CA ARG A 72 -13.79 9.70 -7.16
C ARG A 72 -13.34 8.46 -7.95
N ALA A 73 -12.04 8.21 -8.08
CA ALA A 73 -11.57 7.01 -8.76
C ALA A 73 -11.95 5.72 -8.00
N LEU A 74 -12.22 5.83 -6.71
CA LEU A 74 -12.68 4.71 -5.89
C LEU A 74 -14.05 4.19 -6.33
N ASP A 75 -14.95 5.08 -6.78
CA ASP A 75 -16.31 4.72 -7.24
C ASP A 75 -16.30 3.74 -8.43
N GLY A 76 -15.23 3.78 -9.23
CA GLY A 76 -15.05 2.84 -10.35
C GLY A 76 -14.36 1.52 -9.96
N ILE A 77 -13.67 1.49 -8.81
CA ILE A 77 -12.85 0.36 -8.38
C ILE A 77 -13.58 -0.51 -7.37
N ALA A 78 -14.21 0.11 -6.37
CA ALA A 78 -14.84 -0.58 -5.25
C ALA A 78 -16.35 -0.68 -5.42
N SER A 79 -16.95 -1.68 -4.78
CA SER A 79 -18.38 -1.83 -4.58
C SER A 79 -18.65 -1.89 -3.07
N ASP A 80 -19.88 -1.55 -2.67
CA ASP A 80 -20.39 -1.74 -1.29
C ASP A 80 -19.45 -1.25 -0.18
N ILE A 81 -18.98 -0.01 -0.32
CA ILE A 81 -18.10 0.64 0.66
C ILE A 81 -18.92 0.93 1.93
N SER A 82 -18.52 0.35 3.06
CA SER A 82 -19.19 0.53 4.35
C SER A 82 -19.17 1.98 4.85
N GLY A 83 -19.99 2.29 5.85
CA GLY A 83 -20.02 3.62 6.50
C GLY A 83 -18.67 3.93 7.15
N GLU A 84 -18.12 2.97 7.88
CA GLU A 84 -16.84 3.06 8.57
C GLU A 84 -15.67 3.28 7.59
N ALA A 85 -15.69 2.56 6.46
CA ALA A 85 -14.68 2.78 5.41
C ALA A 85 -14.74 4.21 4.85
N LYS A 86 -15.95 4.78 4.65
CA LYS A 86 -16.11 6.16 4.20
C LYS A 86 -15.61 7.16 5.22
N GLU A 87 -15.91 6.96 6.50
CA GLU A 87 -15.42 7.82 7.59
C GLU A 87 -13.89 7.82 7.66
N LEU A 88 -13.26 6.65 7.59
CA LEU A 88 -11.81 6.50 7.55
C LEU A 88 -11.18 7.19 6.32
N ILE A 89 -11.78 6.99 5.14
CA ILE A 89 -11.35 7.63 3.89
C ILE A 89 -11.48 9.15 3.98
N ASP A 90 -12.54 9.65 4.58
CA ASP A 90 -12.75 11.11 4.70
C ASP A 90 -11.78 11.74 5.68
N ALA A 91 -11.43 11.04 6.75
CA ALA A 91 -10.50 11.50 7.75
C ALA A 91 -9.02 11.45 7.28
N PHE A 92 -8.62 10.42 6.54
CA PHE A 92 -7.20 10.13 6.31
C PHE A 92 -6.74 10.19 4.84
N TRP A 93 -7.63 10.44 3.86
CA TRP A 93 -7.22 10.59 2.46
C TRP A 93 -7.34 12.04 1.95
N PRO A 94 -6.29 12.50 1.23
CA PRO A 94 -5.04 11.80 0.90
C PRO A 94 -4.13 11.61 2.12
N GLY A 95 -3.48 10.44 2.23
CA GLY A 95 -2.63 10.15 3.39
C GLY A 95 -2.20 8.69 3.54
N PRO A 96 -1.68 8.33 4.73
CA PRO A 96 -1.01 7.06 4.96
C PRO A 96 -1.97 5.91 5.35
N LEU A 97 -3.25 6.00 4.97
CA LEU A 97 -4.23 4.93 5.17
C LEU A 97 -4.46 4.14 3.89
N THR A 98 -4.39 2.82 3.99
CA THR A 98 -4.86 1.86 2.99
C THR A 98 -6.10 1.17 3.53
N VAL A 99 -7.19 1.14 2.78
CA VAL A 99 -8.41 0.40 3.12
C VAL A 99 -8.55 -0.80 2.21
N VAL A 100 -8.95 -1.94 2.77
CA VAL A 100 -9.37 -3.12 2.00
C VAL A 100 -10.89 -3.09 1.90
N VAL A 101 -11.39 -3.17 0.66
CA VAL A 101 -12.81 -3.09 0.33
C VAL A 101 -13.16 -4.11 -0.76
N PRO A 102 -14.43 -4.52 -0.91
CA PRO A 102 -14.84 -5.32 -2.07
C PRO A 102 -14.59 -4.54 -3.36
N TYR A 103 -13.97 -5.16 -4.37
CA TYR A 103 -13.83 -4.52 -5.66
C TYR A 103 -15.05 -4.73 -6.55
N ASN A 104 -15.23 -3.83 -7.51
CA ASN A 104 -16.29 -3.93 -8.49
C ASN A 104 -16.08 -5.18 -9.38
N PRO A 105 -16.99 -6.18 -9.35
CA PRO A 105 -16.81 -7.46 -10.04
C PRO A 105 -16.82 -7.36 -11.58
N THR A 106 -17.17 -6.18 -12.13
CA THR A 106 -17.10 -5.94 -13.57
C THR A 106 -15.70 -5.61 -14.08
N LEU A 107 -14.74 -5.38 -13.14
CA LEU A 107 -13.36 -5.09 -13.50
C LEU A 107 -12.64 -6.35 -13.97
N THR A 108 -11.94 -6.21 -15.10
CA THR A 108 -11.18 -7.31 -15.71
C THR A 108 -9.68 -7.21 -15.37
N TRP A 109 -9.34 -6.92 -14.11
CA TRP A 109 -7.96 -6.89 -13.65
C TRP A 109 -7.52 -8.22 -13.03
N ASP A 110 -6.20 -8.39 -12.87
CA ASP A 110 -5.60 -9.54 -12.20
C ASP A 110 -4.46 -9.02 -11.29
N LEU A 111 -4.81 -8.71 -10.05
CA LEU A 111 -3.86 -8.22 -9.05
C LEU A 111 -3.19 -9.35 -8.25
N GLY A 112 -3.64 -10.58 -8.42
CA GLY A 112 -3.26 -11.75 -7.63
C GLY A 112 -4.48 -12.39 -6.97
N ASP A 113 -4.24 -13.20 -5.95
CA ASP A 113 -5.27 -13.93 -5.22
C ASP A 113 -5.85 -13.00 -4.14
N THR A 114 -7.00 -12.38 -4.43
CA THR A 114 -7.58 -11.29 -3.62
C THR A 114 -8.97 -11.58 -3.07
N ASP A 115 -9.55 -12.73 -3.39
CA ASP A 115 -10.86 -13.20 -2.90
C ASP A 115 -11.97 -12.15 -3.02
N GLY A 116 -11.97 -11.38 -4.12
CA GLY A 116 -12.99 -10.35 -4.39
C GLY A 116 -12.74 -9.01 -3.70
N THR A 117 -11.58 -8.82 -3.05
CA THR A 117 -11.23 -7.57 -2.35
C THR A 117 -10.07 -6.83 -3.00
N VAL A 118 -9.92 -5.57 -2.66
CA VAL A 118 -8.78 -4.74 -3.09
C VAL A 118 -8.36 -3.79 -1.99
N ALA A 119 -7.05 -3.71 -1.77
CA ALA A 119 -6.44 -2.69 -0.92
C ALA A 119 -6.27 -1.40 -1.73
N VAL A 120 -6.87 -0.30 -1.32
CA VAL A 120 -6.83 0.99 -2.04
C VAL A 120 -6.28 2.09 -1.15
N ARG A 121 -5.53 3.02 -1.73
CA ARG A 121 -5.01 4.20 -1.03
C ARG A 121 -4.93 5.41 -1.97
N MET A 122 -5.18 6.61 -1.42
CA MET A 122 -4.86 7.89 -2.07
C MET A 122 -3.66 8.52 -1.34
N PRO A 123 -2.44 8.50 -1.93
CA PRO A 123 -1.23 8.97 -1.24
C PRO A 123 -1.20 10.50 -1.12
N LEU A 124 -0.61 11.04 -0.05
CA LEU A 124 -0.38 12.47 0.12
C LEU A 124 1.02 12.86 -0.41
N HIS A 125 1.22 12.79 -1.71
CA HIS A 125 2.46 13.23 -2.33
C HIS A 125 2.18 13.87 -3.70
N PRO A 126 2.55 15.14 -3.93
CA PRO A 126 2.17 15.87 -5.15
C PRO A 126 2.59 15.18 -6.45
N LEU A 127 3.81 14.61 -6.49
CA LEU A 127 4.32 13.92 -7.68
C LEU A 127 3.55 12.62 -7.96
N ALA A 128 3.21 11.87 -6.92
CA ALA A 128 2.41 10.64 -7.05
C ALA A 128 1.00 10.96 -7.54
N LEU A 129 0.35 11.95 -6.93
CA LEU A 129 -1.01 12.38 -7.33
C LEU A 129 -1.07 12.89 -8.76
N GLU A 130 -0.04 13.63 -9.21
CA GLU A 130 0.04 14.13 -10.59
C GLU A 130 0.20 12.97 -11.59
N LEU A 131 1.05 11.98 -11.28
CA LEU A 131 1.20 10.80 -12.12
C LEU A 131 -0.10 9.98 -12.17
N LEU A 132 -0.72 9.71 -11.01
CA LEU A 132 -1.97 8.93 -10.90
C LEU A 132 -3.16 9.60 -11.61
N LYS A 133 -3.17 10.93 -11.72
CA LYS A 133 -4.17 11.65 -12.53
C LYS A 133 -3.98 11.44 -14.03
N GLU A 134 -2.72 11.25 -14.48
CA GLU A 134 -2.38 11.00 -15.89
C GLU A 134 -2.58 9.53 -16.27
N THR A 135 -2.17 8.59 -15.41
CA THR A 135 -2.15 7.16 -15.71
C THR A 135 -3.43 6.42 -15.32
N GLY A 136 -4.21 6.99 -14.40
CA GLY A 136 -5.26 6.24 -13.70
C GLY A 136 -4.71 5.40 -12.54
N PRO A 137 -5.50 4.43 -12.05
CA PRO A 137 -5.13 3.57 -10.93
C PRO A 137 -3.87 2.75 -11.22
N MET A 138 -2.95 2.70 -10.26
CA MET A 138 -1.70 1.95 -10.36
C MET A 138 -1.62 0.88 -9.26
N ALA A 139 -1.25 -0.34 -9.62
CA ALA A 139 -0.80 -1.34 -8.65
C ALA A 139 0.59 -0.93 -8.15
N VAL A 140 0.73 -0.72 -6.83
CA VAL A 140 1.97 -0.18 -6.24
C VAL A 140 2.32 -0.94 -4.97
N SER A 141 3.57 -1.35 -4.84
CA SER A 141 4.14 -1.93 -3.62
C SER A 141 5.35 -1.11 -3.18
N SER A 142 5.87 -1.31 -1.96
CA SER A 142 7.12 -0.67 -1.52
C SER A 142 8.28 -0.98 -2.48
N ALA A 143 9.13 0.02 -2.76
CA ALA A 143 10.20 -0.06 -3.75
C ALA A 143 11.46 -0.77 -3.23
N ASN A 144 11.29 -2.02 -2.76
CA ASN A 144 12.35 -2.90 -2.27
C ASN A 144 12.10 -4.33 -2.75
N LYS A 145 13.13 -5.17 -2.77
CA LYS A 145 12.96 -6.63 -2.88
C LYS A 145 12.30 -7.18 -1.61
N HIS A 146 11.58 -8.28 -1.74
CA HIS A 146 10.96 -8.95 -0.59
C HIS A 146 12.00 -9.25 0.50
N GLY A 147 11.66 -9.01 1.76
CA GLY A 147 12.56 -9.19 2.90
C GLY A 147 13.64 -8.12 3.08
N GLN A 148 13.79 -7.17 2.14
CA GLN A 148 14.74 -6.06 2.28
C GLN A 148 14.03 -4.81 2.86
N PRO A 149 14.78 -3.89 3.52
CA PRO A 149 14.22 -2.64 4.01
C PRO A 149 13.60 -1.81 2.88
N PRO A 150 12.50 -1.07 3.13
CA PRO A 150 11.96 -0.10 2.19
C PRO A 150 13.02 0.92 1.77
N ALA A 151 13.00 1.31 0.50
CA ALA A 151 13.90 2.33 -0.02
C ALA A 151 13.51 3.71 0.53
N ALA A 152 14.46 4.42 1.13
CA ALA A 152 14.28 5.79 1.59
C ALA A 152 14.37 6.81 0.43
N THR A 153 15.10 6.47 -0.65
CA THR A 153 15.30 7.32 -1.83
C THR A 153 15.10 6.50 -3.12
N ALA A 154 14.92 7.18 -4.26
CA ALA A 154 14.89 6.50 -5.56
C ALA A 154 16.26 5.85 -5.90
N ALA A 155 17.35 6.37 -5.35
CA ALA A 155 18.67 5.77 -5.52
C ALA A 155 18.77 4.42 -4.80
N ASP A 156 18.24 4.32 -3.57
CA ASP A 156 18.19 3.06 -2.80
C ASP A 156 17.28 2.04 -3.52
N ALA A 157 16.12 2.48 -4.00
CA ALA A 157 15.23 1.65 -4.80
C ALA A 157 15.93 1.11 -6.06
N LYS A 158 16.70 1.97 -6.73
CA LYS A 158 17.47 1.59 -7.92
C LYS A 158 18.57 0.58 -7.60
N ALA A 159 19.22 0.68 -6.45
CA ALA A 159 20.24 -0.28 -6.02
C ALA A 159 19.63 -1.68 -5.82
N GLN A 160 18.39 -1.77 -5.34
CA GLN A 160 17.71 -3.05 -5.11
C GLN A 160 17.04 -3.61 -6.38
N LEU A 161 16.35 -2.76 -7.17
CA LEU A 161 15.46 -3.16 -8.27
C LEU A 161 16.12 -3.10 -9.66
N GLY A 162 17.19 -2.32 -9.81
CA GLY A 162 18.02 -2.28 -11.01
C GLY A 162 17.24 -2.02 -12.30
N SER A 163 17.47 -2.86 -13.30
CA SER A 163 16.92 -2.74 -14.67
C SER A 163 15.46 -3.17 -14.81
N GLU A 164 14.86 -3.80 -13.79
CA GLU A 164 13.44 -4.18 -13.78
C GLU A 164 12.53 -2.96 -13.90
N VAL A 165 13.01 -1.80 -13.44
CA VAL A 165 12.28 -0.54 -13.44
C VAL A 165 12.78 0.37 -14.56
N SER A 166 11.85 0.90 -15.37
CA SER A 166 12.14 1.79 -16.51
C SER A 166 12.49 3.21 -16.06
N VAL A 167 11.75 3.74 -15.09
CA VAL A 167 11.85 5.12 -14.63
C VAL A 167 11.84 5.18 -13.11
N TYR A 168 12.76 5.95 -12.55
CA TYR A 168 12.85 6.29 -11.15
C TYR A 168 12.63 7.81 -10.99
N LEU A 169 11.62 8.21 -10.21
CA LEU A 169 11.35 9.61 -9.88
C LEU A 169 11.91 9.92 -8.49
N GLU A 170 12.97 10.72 -8.43
CA GLU A 170 13.62 11.14 -7.19
C GLU A 170 13.03 12.46 -6.69
N ALA A 171 12.51 12.48 -5.44
CA ALA A 171 11.99 13.68 -4.79
C ALA A 171 12.66 14.00 -3.44
N GLY A 172 13.72 13.30 -3.11
CA GLY A 172 14.38 13.35 -1.80
C GLY A 172 14.02 12.15 -0.93
N PRO A 173 14.48 12.11 0.31
CA PRO A 173 14.13 11.05 1.25
C PRO A 173 12.62 10.99 1.52
N SER A 174 12.09 9.79 1.75
CA SER A 174 10.72 9.60 2.22
C SER A 174 10.49 10.35 3.53
N GLU A 175 9.37 11.06 3.63
CA GLU A 175 9.07 11.89 4.80
C GLU A 175 8.86 11.05 6.07
N MET A 176 8.05 10.00 5.97
CA MET A 176 7.74 9.14 7.13
C MET A 176 8.67 7.93 7.24
N ASN A 177 9.10 7.38 6.11
CA ASN A 177 9.87 6.13 6.01
C ASN A 177 9.23 4.94 6.78
N VAL A 178 7.91 5.00 6.96
CA VAL A 178 7.06 3.98 7.57
C VAL A 178 5.95 3.64 6.58
N PRO A 179 5.60 2.37 6.38
CA PRO A 179 4.52 1.99 5.46
C PRO A 179 3.15 2.50 5.93
N SER A 180 2.16 2.49 5.03
CA SER A 180 0.77 2.83 5.38
C SER A 180 0.18 1.84 6.38
N THR A 181 -0.73 2.32 7.22
CA THR A 181 -1.62 1.45 7.99
C THR A 181 -2.65 0.84 7.06
N ILE A 182 -2.96 -0.44 7.24
CA ILE A 182 -3.95 -1.17 6.45
C ILE A 182 -5.11 -1.56 7.35
N VAL A 183 -6.33 -1.17 6.96
CA VAL A 183 -7.57 -1.54 7.64
C VAL A 183 -8.44 -2.36 6.69
N ASP A 184 -8.85 -3.54 7.13
CA ASP A 184 -9.87 -4.34 6.45
C ASP A 184 -11.25 -3.81 6.82
N CYS A 185 -11.95 -3.29 5.82
CA CYS A 185 -13.30 -2.79 5.95
C CYS A 185 -14.33 -3.72 5.27
N THR A 186 -13.96 -4.94 4.97
CA THR A 186 -14.86 -5.98 4.44
C THR A 186 -15.57 -6.75 5.54
N ALA A 187 -14.99 -6.75 6.75
CA ALA A 187 -15.58 -7.33 7.97
C ALA A 187 -16.26 -6.25 8.81
N GLU A 188 -17.14 -6.67 9.70
CA GLU A 188 -17.83 -5.84 10.69
C GLU A 188 -17.66 -6.45 12.09
N PRO A 189 -16.96 -5.76 13.01
CA PRO A 189 -16.29 -4.47 12.86
C PRO A 189 -15.05 -4.53 11.96
N PRO A 190 -14.58 -3.38 11.40
CA PRO A 190 -13.33 -3.31 10.65
C PRO A 190 -12.12 -3.69 11.50
N GLN A 191 -11.07 -4.23 10.87
CA GLN A 191 -9.86 -4.67 11.55
C GLN A 191 -8.59 -4.06 10.96
N VAL A 192 -7.66 -3.64 11.81
CA VAL A 192 -6.31 -3.26 11.39
C VAL A 192 -5.53 -4.51 11.02
N LEU A 193 -5.20 -4.69 9.74
CA LEU A 193 -4.35 -5.81 9.29
C LEU A 193 -2.86 -5.53 9.50
N ARG A 194 -2.49 -4.27 9.52
CA ARG A 194 -1.11 -3.83 9.75
C ARG A 194 -1.11 -2.40 10.26
N GLU A 195 -0.56 -2.20 11.43
CA GLU A 195 -0.22 -0.87 11.92
C GLU A 195 1.01 -0.33 11.17
N GLY A 196 0.95 0.93 10.78
CA GLY A 196 1.98 1.63 10.04
C GLY A 196 2.09 3.08 10.51
N ALA A 197 2.01 4.03 9.58
CA ALA A 197 2.12 5.46 9.90
C ALA A 197 0.95 6.02 10.72
N LEU A 198 -0.19 5.35 10.77
CA LEU A 198 -1.30 5.65 11.67
C LEU A 198 -1.37 4.56 12.74
N THR A 199 -1.50 4.96 14.01
CA THR A 199 -1.70 4.01 15.11
C THR A 199 -3.16 3.58 15.22
N VAL A 200 -3.40 2.45 15.88
CA VAL A 200 -4.76 1.94 16.16
C VAL A 200 -5.58 2.99 16.89
N GLU A 201 -4.99 3.72 17.86
CA GLU A 201 -5.69 4.77 18.62
C GLU A 201 -6.10 5.93 17.70
N GLN A 202 -5.31 6.26 16.67
CA GLN A 202 -5.68 7.30 15.71
C GLN A 202 -6.86 6.84 14.83
N ILE A 203 -6.88 5.58 14.44
CA ILE A 203 -7.99 4.96 13.68
C ILE A 203 -9.25 4.93 14.56
N ARG A 204 -9.14 4.48 15.81
CA ARG A 204 -10.26 4.40 16.78
C ARG A 204 -10.87 5.75 17.14
N LYS A 205 -10.14 6.87 16.98
CA LYS A 205 -10.73 8.21 17.14
C LYS A 205 -11.77 8.53 16.06
N VAL A 206 -11.71 7.88 14.91
CA VAL A 206 -12.65 8.07 13.79
C VAL A 206 -13.71 6.98 13.82
N VAL A 207 -13.30 5.72 13.95
CA VAL A 207 -14.18 4.54 14.03
C VAL A 207 -13.85 3.77 15.32
N PRO A 208 -14.56 4.03 16.42
CA PRO A 208 -14.21 3.50 17.75
C PRO A 208 -14.20 1.98 17.84
N GLY A 209 -15.02 1.26 17.05
CA GLY A 209 -15.15 -0.19 17.08
C GLY A 209 -14.07 -0.97 16.33
N VAL A 210 -13.07 -0.30 15.74
CA VAL A 210 -12.02 -0.99 14.97
C VAL A 210 -11.22 -1.93 15.85
N LEU A 211 -11.06 -3.17 15.38
CA LEU A 211 -10.18 -4.17 16.00
C LEU A 211 -8.70 -3.88 15.65
N ASP A 212 -7.81 -4.20 16.57
CA ASP A 212 -6.37 -4.16 16.29
C ASP A 212 -5.91 -5.32 15.39
N ALA A 213 -4.59 -5.46 15.19
CA ALA A 213 -4.04 -6.51 14.33
C ALA A 213 -4.22 -7.93 14.91
N ASP A 214 -4.38 -8.04 16.21
CA ASP A 214 -4.60 -9.30 16.92
C ASP A 214 -6.10 -9.62 17.08
N GLY A 215 -6.97 -8.69 16.63
CA GLY A 215 -8.43 -8.85 16.66
C GLY A 215 -9.09 -8.39 17.95
N TYR A 216 -8.38 -7.63 18.80
CA TYR A 216 -8.94 -7.11 20.05
C TYR A 216 -9.66 -5.77 19.83
N GLY A 217 -10.81 -5.61 20.46
CA GLY A 217 -11.57 -4.37 20.53
C GLY A 217 -10.95 -3.34 21.49
N PRO A 218 -11.53 -2.12 21.56
CA PRO A 218 -10.98 -1.03 22.38
C PRO A 218 -11.00 -1.30 23.89
N ASP A 219 -11.92 -2.16 24.35
CA ASP A 219 -12.10 -2.50 25.77
C ASP A 219 -11.58 -3.91 26.12
N GLU A 220 -10.92 -4.58 25.19
CA GLU A 220 -10.38 -5.91 25.36
C GLU A 220 -8.87 -5.86 25.63
N GLU A 221 -8.41 -6.42 26.74
CA GLU A 221 -6.98 -6.61 27.01
C GLU A 221 -6.51 -7.95 26.42
N PRO A 222 -5.29 -8.01 25.86
CA PRO A 222 -4.69 -9.29 25.46
C PRO A 222 -4.69 -10.24 26.67
N HIS A 223 -5.31 -11.42 26.53
CA HIS A 223 -5.21 -12.44 27.58
C HIS A 223 -3.73 -12.78 27.75
N ALA A 224 -3.16 -12.47 28.93
CA ALA A 224 -1.84 -12.98 29.29
C ALA A 224 -1.92 -14.52 29.18
N GLU A 225 -1.06 -15.10 28.33
CA GLU A 225 -0.86 -16.54 28.33
C GLU A 225 -0.56 -16.96 29.76
N VAL A 226 -1.49 -17.70 30.38
CA VAL A 226 -1.24 -18.37 31.65
C VAL A 226 -0.19 -19.42 31.35
N ALA A 227 1.07 -19.13 31.70
CA ALA A 227 2.11 -20.14 31.69
C ALA A 227 1.62 -21.25 32.61
N ASP A 228 1.29 -22.41 32.04
CA ASP A 228 1.05 -23.64 32.80
C ASP A 228 2.34 -23.93 33.57
N GLU A 229 2.37 -23.55 34.86
CA GLU A 229 3.34 -24.07 35.81
C GLU A 229 3.05 -25.56 35.97
N GLU A 230 3.71 -26.40 35.18
CA GLU A 230 3.82 -27.82 35.45
C GLU A 230 4.48 -27.96 36.82
N GLU A 231 3.67 -28.17 37.83
CA GLU A 231 4.08 -28.63 39.15
C GLU A 231 4.80 -29.97 39.00
N PHE A 232 6.11 -29.96 38.95
CA PHE A 232 6.91 -31.15 39.13
C PHE A 232 6.78 -31.59 40.59
N GLY A 233 5.76 -32.41 40.88
CA GLY A 233 5.62 -33.14 42.10
C GLY A 233 6.74 -34.18 42.24
N GLY A 234 7.76 -33.81 42.96
CA GLY A 234 8.80 -34.73 43.43
C GLY A 234 8.22 -35.61 44.54
N GLU A 235 7.93 -36.85 44.24
CA GLU A 235 7.80 -37.90 45.28
C GLU A 235 9.15 -38.54 45.45
N GLY A 236 9.77 -38.32 46.62
CA GLY A 236 10.86 -39.09 47.11
C GLY A 236 10.38 -40.41 47.69
N GLY A 237 11.14 -41.45 47.45
CA GLY A 237 11.06 -42.79 48.01
C GLY A 237 12.45 -43.41 48.01
#